data_f0cde8cde7060c7cfd595c1e9f07e01d
#
_entry.id   f0cde8cde7060c7cfd595c1e9f07e01d
#
_cell.length_a   1.000
_cell.length_b   1.000
_cell.length_c   1.000
_cell.angle_alpha   90.00
_cell.angle_beta   90.00
_cell.angle_gamma   90.00
#
_symmetry.space_group_name_H-M   'P 1'
#
loop_
_entity.id
_entity.type
_entity.pdbx_description
1 polymer ?
#
loop_
_entity_poly.entity_id
_entity_poly.type
_entity_poly.pdbx_seq_one_letter_code
_entity_poly.pdbx_strand_id
1 'polypeptide(L)'
;MLNNDNEDSRKMIEQCYKQTKTVVNPIIDWLDEDVWEFIHEYNIPYCKLYDEGYTRLGCIGCPMGTAEHRKAEFERYPKYKQAYTRAFDKMVKARKWGGYKQIQANGTEVMKWYMNGEMPKK
;
A
#
# COMPACT_ATOMS: atom_id res chain seq x y z
N MET A 1 -1.03 -6.61 11.08
CA MET A 1 0.35 -6.10 11.17
C MET A 1 0.50 -5.45 12.52
N LEU A 2 1.36 -5.95 13.36
CA LEU A 2 1.78 -5.26 14.58
C LEU A 2 2.70 -4.14 14.10
N ASN A 3 2.31 -2.88 14.38
CA ASN A 3 3.11 -1.73 14.02
C ASN A 3 4.23 -1.64 15.06
N ASN A 4 5.40 -2.16 14.72
CA ASN A 4 6.56 -2.22 15.61
C ASN A 4 7.49 -1.00 15.39
N ASP A 5 6.91 0.13 14.95
CA ASP A 5 7.67 1.34 14.61
C ASP A 5 8.19 2.09 15.86
N ASN A 6 7.93 1.58 17.06
CA ASN A 6 8.41 2.16 18.31
C ASN A 6 9.60 1.34 18.79
N GLU A 7 10.79 1.95 18.86
CA GLU A 7 12.05 1.27 19.26
C GLU A 7 11.92 0.55 20.62
N ASP A 8 11.16 1.12 21.55
CA ASP A 8 10.91 0.55 22.88
C ASP A 8 10.01 -0.70 22.87
N SER A 9 9.32 -0.99 21.74
CA SER A 9 8.42 -2.13 21.60
C SER A 9 8.97 -3.26 20.74
N ARG A 10 10.16 -3.12 20.17
CA ARG A 10 10.81 -4.14 19.36
C ARG A 10 11.25 -5.31 20.25
N LYS A 11 10.70 -6.49 19.99
CA LYS A 11 11.06 -7.72 20.68
C LYS A 11 11.35 -8.83 19.69
N MET A 12 12.50 -9.49 19.89
CA MET A 12 12.85 -10.66 19.09
C MET A 12 11.84 -11.79 19.30
N ILE A 13 11.26 -11.90 20.48
CA ILE A 13 10.26 -12.92 20.82
C ILE A 13 9.05 -12.23 21.46
N GLU A 14 7.86 -12.42 20.87
CA GLU A 14 6.62 -11.85 21.31
C GLU A 14 5.53 -12.91 21.47
N GLN A 15 4.63 -12.71 22.44
CA GLN A 15 3.39 -13.49 22.53
C GLN A 15 2.28 -12.82 21.70
N CYS A 16 1.65 -13.58 20.82
CA CYS A 16 0.51 -13.08 20.07
C CYS A 16 -0.72 -12.96 20.98
N TYR A 17 -1.30 -11.76 21.11
CA TYR A 17 -2.47 -11.49 21.95
C TYR A 17 -3.72 -12.30 21.58
N LYS A 18 -3.84 -12.72 20.33
CA LYS A 18 -5.01 -13.45 19.82
C LYS A 18 -4.86 -14.96 19.78
N GLN A 19 -3.66 -15.45 19.97
CA GLN A 19 -3.35 -16.87 19.92
C GLN A 19 -2.23 -17.18 20.90
N THR A 20 -2.24 -18.38 21.47
CA THR A 20 -1.17 -18.92 22.33
C THR A 20 0.11 -19.24 21.55
N LYS A 21 0.44 -18.44 20.54
CA LYS A 21 1.63 -18.63 19.67
C LYS A 21 2.70 -17.64 20.05
N THR A 22 3.95 -18.13 20.09
CA THR A 22 5.13 -17.31 20.20
C THR A 22 5.53 -16.85 18.79
N VAL A 23 5.73 -15.55 18.62
CA VAL A 23 6.25 -14.95 17.38
C VAL A 23 7.73 -14.68 17.57
N VAL A 24 8.54 -15.11 16.64
CA VAL A 24 10.00 -14.87 16.62
C VAL A 24 10.32 -13.93 15.47
N ASN A 25 10.99 -12.83 15.76
CA ASN A 25 11.38 -11.79 14.81
C ASN A 25 12.93 -11.76 14.71
N PRO A 26 13.56 -12.67 13.98
CA PRO A 26 15.02 -12.85 14.03
C PRO A 26 15.82 -11.70 13.43
N ILE A 27 15.23 -10.89 12.56
CA ILE A 27 15.87 -9.76 11.87
C ILE A 27 15.32 -8.41 12.32
N ILE A 28 14.79 -8.32 13.54
CA ILE A 28 14.11 -7.10 14.01
C ILE A 28 15.02 -5.89 14.11
N ASP A 29 16.31 -6.13 14.35
CA ASP A 29 17.34 -5.10 14.50
C ASP A 29 18.09 -4.80 13.19
N TRP A 30 17.71 -5.47 12.09
CA TRP A 30 18.33 -5.23 10.80
C TRP A 30 17.83 -3.92 10.19
N LEU A 31 18.74 -3.18 9.60
CA LEU A 31 18.44 -2.05 8.72
C LEU A 31 18.13 -2.54 7.30
N ASP A 32 17.60 -1.67 6.47
CA ASP A 32 17.32 -1.99 5.06
C ASP A 32 18.63 -2.37 4.32
N GLU A 33 19.74 -1.72 4.67
CA GLU A 33 21.06 -1.99 4.14
C GLU A 33 21.53 -3.41 4.48
N ASP A 34 21.34 -3.86 5.72
CA ASP A 34 21.73 -5.22 6.17
C ASP A 34 20.94 -6.29 5.39
N VAL A 35 19.65 -6.02 5.12
CA VAL A 35 18.80 -6.92 4.32
C VAL A 35 19.33 -7.03 2.89
N TRP A 36 19.70 -5.91 2.27
CA TRP A 36 20.25 -5.92 0.92
C TRP A 36 21.63 -6.56 0.83
N GLU A 37 22.51 -6.31 1.80
CA GLU A 37 23.82 -6.97 1.90
C GLU A 37 23.64 -8.48 1.97
N PHE A 38 22.77 -8.96 2.85
CA PHE A 38 22.45 -10.38 2.98
C PHE A 38 21.92 -10.99 1.67
N ILE A 39 20.96 -10.31 1.01
CA ILE A 39 20.40 -10.77 -0.27
C ILE A 39 21.49 -10.92 -1.33
N HIS A 40 22.41 -9.97 -1.43
CA HIS A 40 23.49 -9.99 -2.41
C HIS A 40 24.58 -11.00 -2.06
N GLU A 41 24.99 -11.09 -0.81
CA GLU A 41 26.00 -12.03 -0.35
C GLU A 41 25.60 -13.50 -0.62
N TYR A 42 24.33 -13.83 -0.34
CA TYR A 42 23.82 -15.19 -0.52
C TYR A 42 23.10 -15.41 -1.87
N ASN A 43 23.18 -14.44 -2.79
CA ASN A 43 22.55 -14.51 -4.11
C ASN A 43 21.07 -14.89 -4.05
N ILE A 44 20.31 -14.32 -3.11
CA ILE A 44 18.90 -14.61 -2.93
C ILE A 44 18.09 -13.94 -4.06
N PRO A 45 17.18 -14.67 -4.74
CA PRO A 45 16.34 -14.08 -5.77
C PRO A 45 15.40 -13.01 -5.19
N TYR A 46 15.33 -11.85 -5.82
CA TYR A 46 14.43 -10.77 -5.45
C TYR A 46 13.71 -10.18 -6.68
N CYS A 47 12.71 -9.34 -6.45
CA CYS A 47 11.94 -8.74 -7.52
C CYS A 47 12.77 -7.67 -8.27
N LYS A 48 12.87 -7.82 -9.61
CA LYS A 48 13.61 -6.91 -10.47
C LYS A 48 13.12 -5.45 -10.45
N LEU A 49 11.93 -5.19 -9.95
CA LEU A 49 11.43 -3.83 -9.80
C LEU A 49 12.29 -2.99 -8.83
N TYR A 50 12.98 -3.62 -7.90
CA TYR A 50 13.95 -2.92 -7.04
C TYR A 50 15.13 -2.36 -7.84
N ASP A 51 15.60 -3.08 -8.88
CA ASP A 51 16.65 -2.61 -9.79
C ASP A 51 16.18 -1.42 -10.65
N GLU A 52 14.87 -1.25 -10.80
CA GLU A 52 14.25 -0.14 -11.52
C GLU A 52 13.98 1.09 -10.65
N GLY A 53 14.46 1.09 -9.40
CA GLY A 53 14.35 2.21 -8.46
C GLY A 53 13.14 2.18 -7.54
N TYR A 54 12.38 1.09 -7.48
CA TYR A 54 11.34 0.94 -6.46
C TYR A 54 11.98 0.64 -5.10
N THR A 55 11.67 1.47 -4.12
CA THR A 55 12.14 1.27 -2.73
C THR A 55 11.21 0.37 -1.92
N ARG A 56 9.95 0.27 -2.31
CA ARG A 56 8.95 -0.56 -1.68
C ARG A 56 8.00 -1.13 -2.72
N LEU A 57 7.76 -2.43 -2.63
CA LEU A 57 6.79 -3.12 -3.47
C LEU A 57 5.55 -3.50 -2.67
N GLY A 58 4.39 -3.37 -3.29
CA GLY A 58 3.11 -3.69 -2.68
C GLY A 58 1.98 -3.69 -3.71
N CYS A 59 0.76 -3.36 -3.25
CA CYS A 59 -0.39 -3.29 -4.13
C CYS A 59 -0.29 -2.06 -5.03
N ILE A 60 -0.49 -2.23 -6.34
CA ILE A 60 -0.57 -1.12 -7.30
C ILE A 60 -1.70 -0.17 -6.89
N GLY A 61 -1.39 1.10 -6.75
CA GLY A 61 -2.34 2.11 -6.29
C GLY A 61 -2.70 2.01 -4.81
N CYS A 62 -1.79 1.54 -3.97
CA CYS A 62 -2.03 1.41 -2.53
C CYS A 62 -2.39 2.77 -1.88
N PRO A 63 -3.50 2.86 -1.10
CA PRO A 63 -3.87 4.10 -0.42
C PRO A 63 -2.86 4.54 0.63
N MET A 64 -2.05 3.61 1.15
CA MET A 64 -0.98 3.88 2.12
C MET A 64 0.31 4.40 1.46
N GLY A 65 0.41 4.36 0.13
CA GLY A 65 1.52 4.93 -0.62
C GLY A 65 1.38 6.44 -0.80
N THR A 66 2.46 7.11 -1.22
CA THR A 66 2.42 8.54 -1.57
C THR A 66 1.64 8.77 -2.87
N ALA A 67 1.20 10.02 -3.10
CA ALA A 67 0.51 10.38 -4.33
C ALA A 67 1.41 10.21 -5.57
N GLU A 68 2.69 10.55 -5.43
CA GLU A 68 3.72 10.41 -6.46
C GLU A 68 3.91 8.95 -6.84
N HIS A 69 4.00 8.07 -5.84
CA HIS A 69 4.15 6.64 -6.05
C HIS A 69 2.94 6.06 -6.79
N ARG A 70 1.71 6.37 -6.33
CA ARG A 70 0.48 5.94 -7.02
C ARG A 70 0.41 6.45 -8.46
N LYS A 71 0.86 7.69 -8.70
CA LYS A 71 0.88 8.26 -10.04
C LYS A 71 1.80 7.48 -10.97
N ALA A 72 3.03 7.22 -10.55
CA ALA A 72 4.01 6.43 -11.30
C ALA A 72 3.50 5.00 -11.59
N GLU A 73 2.90 4.35 -10.60
CA GLU A 73 2.32 3.01 -10.77
C GLU A 73 1.18 2.99 -11.79
N PHE A 74 0.26 3.95 -11.74
CA PHE A 74 -0.86 4.01 -12.68
C PHE A 74 -0.46 4.48 -14.09
N GLU A 75 0.63 5.21 -14.23
CA GLU A 75 1.24 5.53 -15.53
C GLU A 75 1.86 4.28 -16.15
N ARG A 76 2.57 3.50 -15.34
CA ARG A 76 3.18 2.24 -15.77
C ARG A 76 2.13 1.14 -16.05
N TYR A 77 1.07 1.11 -15.26
CA TYR A 77 0.02 0.08 -15.33
C TYR A 77 -1.37 0.67 -15.57
N PRO A 78 -1.65 1.27 -16.75
CA PRO A 78 -2.91 2.01 -16.99
C PRO A 78 -4.17 1.14 -16.91
N LYS A 79 -4.06 -0.17 -17.15
CA LYS A 79 -5.19 -1.11 -16.99
C LYS A 79 -5.69 -1.18 -15.54
N TYR A 80 -4.79 -1.06 -14.56
CA TYR A 80 -5.17 -1.00 -13.15
C TYR A 80 -5.91 0.30 -12.83
N LYS A 81 -5.43 1.44 -13.33
CA LYS A 81 -6.14 2.72 -13.19
C LYS A 81 -7.58 2.65 -13.70
N GLN A 82 -7.78 2.03 -14.87
CA GLN A 82 -9.12 1.81 -15.42
C GLN A 82 -9.95 0.88 -14.53
N ALA A 83 -9.36 -0.17 -13.98
CA ALA A 83 -10.06 -1.09 -13.08
C ALA A 83 -10.51 -0.38 -11.78
N TYR A 84 -9.65 0.44 -11.19
CA TYR A 84 -9.98 1.29 -10.04
C TYR A 84 -11.13 2.25 -10.37
N THR A 85 -11.06 2.96 -11.50
CA THR A 85 -12.12 3.89 -11.92
C THR A 85 -13.47 3.17 -12.07
N ARG A 86 -13.49 1.98 -12.68
CA ARG A 86 -14.72 1.16 -12.79
C ARG A 86 -15.24 0.70 -11.42
N ALA A 87 -14.35 0.35 -10.50
CA ALA A 87 -14.74 -0.03 -9.15
C ALA A 87 -15.34 1.16 -8.40
N PHE A 88 -14.75 2.34 -8.54
CA PHE A 88 -15.29 3.58 -7.97
C PHE A 88 -16.66 3.97 -8.57
N ASP A 89 -16.88 3.78 -9.87
CA ASP A 89 -18.19 3.98 -10.49
C ASP A 89 -19.25 3.06 -9.88
N LYS A 90 -18.93 1.78 -9.70
CA LYS A 90 -19.82 0.83 -9.03
C LYS A 90 -20.10 1.24 -7.58
N MET A 91 -19.08 1.67 -6.86
CA MET A 91 -19.22 2.15 -5.48
C MET A 91 -20.15 3.38 -5.41
N VAL A 92 -19.97 4.37 -6.28
CA VAL A 92 -20.80 5.58 -6.33
C VAL A 92 -22.25 5.21 -6.61
N LYS A 93 -22.50 4.30 -7.57
CA LYS A 93 -23.87 3.83 -7.89
C LYS A 93 -24.50 3.11 -6.70
N ALA A 94 -23.77 2.21 -6.06
CA ALA A 94 -24.26 1.47 -4.89
C ALA A 94 -24.58 2.41 -3.72
N ARG A 95 -23.74 3.42 -3.47
CA ARG A 95 -24.00 4.42 -2.42
C ARG A 95 -25.22 5.28 -2.71
N LYS A 96 -25.43 5.70 -3.96
CA LYS A 96 -26.64 6.42 -4.38
C LYS A 96 -27.90 5.58 -4.14
N TRP A 97 -27.86 4.30 -4.49
CA TRP A 97 -28.95 3.38 -4.23
C TRP A 97 -29.28 3.26 -2.74
N GLY A 98 -28.24 3.14 -1.90
CA GLY A 98 -28.37 3.04 -0.45
C GLY A 98 -28.75 4.35 0.26
N GLY A 99 -29.03 5.43 -0.46
CA GLY A 99 -29.42 6.74 0.10
C GLY A 99 -28.29 7.49 0.79
N TYR A 100 -27.03 7.08 0.61
CA TYR A 100 -25.89 7.77 1.20
C TYR A 100 -25.57 9.07 0.47
N LYS A 101 -25.29 10.13 1.23
CA LYS A 101 -24.85 11.40 0.65
C LYS A 101 -23.55 11.21 -0.13
N GLN A 102 -23.57 11.63 -1.40
CA GLN A 102 -22.41 11.57 -2.30
C GLN A 102 -21.87 12.98 -2.54
N ILE A 103 -20.55 13.09 -2.53
CA ILE A 103 -19.83 14.33 -2.88
C ILE A 103 -19.35 14.23 -4.34
N GLN A 104 -18.85 13.06 -4.74
CA GLN A 104 -18.38 12.80 -6.10
C GLN A 104 -19.53 12.26 -6.97
N ALA A 105 -19.64 12.75 -8.20
CA ALA A 105 -20.71 12.36 -9.13
C ALA A 105 -20.48 10.98 -9.78
N ASN A 106 -19.22 10.61 -9.99
CA ASN A 106 -18.82 9.40 -10.72
C ASN A 106 -17.43 8.88 -10.27
N GLY A 107 -17.04 7.72 -10.79
CA GLY A 107 -15.76 7.10 -10.44
C GLY A 107 -14.54 7.89 -10.90
N THR A 108 -14.65 8.68 -11.95
CA THR A 108 -13.55 9.55 -12.42
C THR A 108 -13.25 10.66 -11.41
N GLU A 109 -14.28 11.25 -10.80
CA GLU A 109 -14.08 12.24 -9.74
C GLU A 109 -13.51 11.61 -8.47
N VAL A 110 -13.97 10.40 -8.12
CA VAL A 110 -13.38 9.64 -7.02
C VAL A 110 -11.91 9.34 -7.31
N MET A 111 -11.58 8.97 -8.55
CA MET A 111 -10.20 8.69 -8.96
C MET A 111 -9.31 9.94 -8.87
N LYS A 112 -9.80 11.12 -9.26
CA LYS A 112 -9.08 12.38 -9.08
C LYS A 112 -8.79 12.67 -7.60
N TRP A 113 -9.79 12.51 -6.76
CA TRP A 113 -9.60 12.64 -5.31
C TRP A 113 -8.59 11.62 -4.79
N TYR A 114 -8.68 10.38 -5.23
CA TYR A 114 -7.78 9.31 -4.81
C TYR A 114 -6.33 9.58 -5.18
N MET A 115 -6.11 10.20 -6.34
CA MET A 115 -4.78 10.54 -6.84
C MET A 115 -4.17 11.77 -6.17
N ASN A 116 -4.97 12.81 -5.96
CA ASN A 116 -4.47 14.15 -5.61
C ASN A 116 -4.95 14.63 -4.23
N GLY A 117 -5.86 13.90 -3.59
CA GLY A 117 -6.54 14.38 -2.38
C GLY A 117 -7.52 15.54 -2.63
N GLU A 118 -7.80 15.87 -3.89
CA GLU A 118 -8.66 16.98 -4.27
C GLU A 118 -10.14 16.61 -4.08
N MET A 119 -10.79 17.21 -3.08
CA MET A 119 -12.24 17.11 -2.93
C MET A 119 -12.93 17.99 -3.96
N PRO A 120 -14.07 17.54 -4.57
CA PRO A 120 -14.87 18.40 -5.43
C PRO A 120 -15.27 19.66 -4.66
N LYS A 121 -15.09 20.82 -5.28
CA LYS A 121 -15.60 22.09 -4.71
C LYS A 121 -17.11 21.97 -4.56
N LYS A 122 -17.61 22.33 -3.38
CA LYS A 122 -19.06 22.40 -3.13
C LYS A 122 -19.72 23.43 -4.02
#